data_e12132e0b8848451e7b92ec96b575fec
#
_entry.id   e12132e0b8848451e7b92ec96b575fec
#
_cell.length_a   1.000
_cell.length_b   1.000
_cell.length_c   1.000
_cell.angle_alpha   90.00
_cell.angle_beta   90.00
_cell.angle_gamma   90.00
#
_symmetry.space_group_name_H-M   'P 1'
#
loop_
_entity.id
_entity.type
_entity.pdbx_description
1 polymer ?
#
loop_
_entity_poly.entity_id
_entity_poly.type
_entity_poly.pdbx_seq_one_letter_code
_entity_poly.pdbx_strand_id
1 'polypeptide(L)'
;MINFEKWHGNGNDFVIINSIEESIKLKKSFIKKIADRNMGVGFDQLIHIGLPTKDNHDFFVRFYNADGSEAGMCLNGIRCASSYIWKKSLAPMREINFRTKHINIKCFPKGDKQVSALLSKPKDMRNESVSYTHLTLPTNKAV
;
A
#
# COMPACT_ATOMS: atom_id res chain seq x y z
N MET A 1 18.41 2.01 11.50
CA MET A 1 17.38 1.03 11.91
C MET A 1 16.13 1.29 11.09
N ILE A 2 15.56 0.25 10.53
CA ILE A 2 14.32 0.37 9.72
C ILE A 2 13.13 0.14 10.65
N ASN A 3 12.28 1.13 10.77
CA ASN A 3 11.03 1.04 11.50
C ASN A 3 9.94 0.47 10.60
N PHE A 4 9.14 -0.42 11.15
CA PHE A 4 8.01 -1.01 10.43
C PHE A 4 6.82 -1.21 11.36
N GLU A 5 5.63 -1.37 10.77
CA GLU A 5 4.45 -1.85 11.47
C GLU A 5 3.92 -3.10 10.79
N LYS A 6 3.37 -4.00 11.57
CA LYS A 6 2.70 -5.18 11.04
C LYS A 6 1.20 -4.97 11.07
N TRP A 7 0.56 -5.20 9.93
CA TRP A 7 -0.87 -5.01 9.71
C TRP A 7 -1.50 -6.27 9.14
N HIS A 8 -2.79 -6.38 9.28
CA HIS A 8 -3.56 -7.41 8.60
C HIS A 8 -4.86 -6.84 8.05
N GLY A 9 -5.33 -7.40 6.97
CA GLY A 9 -6.60 -7.07 6.35
C GLY A 9 -7.14 -8.26 5.59
N ASN A 10 -8.36 -8.67 5.94
CA ASN A 10 -9.09 -9.71 5.20
C ASN A 10 -8.32 -11.03 5.01
N GLY A 11 -7.59 -11.47 6.02
CA GLY A 11 -6.83 -12.71 6.01
C GLY A 11 -5.40 -12.61 5.49
N ASN A 12 -4.97 -11.46 5.00
CA ASN A 12 -3.59 -11.20 4.61
C ASN A 12 -2.87 -10.39 5.68
N ASP A 13 -1.61 -10.71 5.93
CA ASP A 13 -0.76 -9.92 6.81
C ASP A 13 0.32 -9.18 6.02
N PHE A 14 0.63 -7.97 6.49
CA PHE A 14 1.52 -7.05 5.82
C PHE A 14 2.53 -6.46 6.79
N VAL A 15 3.72 -6.20 6.29
CA VAL A 15 4.67 -5.29 6.92
C VAL A 15 4.62 -3.98 6.14
N ILE A 16 4.44 -2.86 6.84
CA ILE A 16 4.45 -1.52 6.24
C ILE A 16 5.76 -0.84 6.62
N ILE A 17 6.49 -0.40 5.61
CA ILE A 17 7.70 0.40 5.76
C ILE A 17 7.44 1.78 5.15
N ASN A 18 7.65 2.81 5.97
CA ASN A 18 7.45 4.20 5.59
C ASN A 18 8.79 4.81 5.17
N SER A 19 8.87 5.25 3.93
CA SER A 19 10.04 5.90 3.35
C SER A 19 9.78 7.37 3.01
N ILE A 20 8.79 7.99 3.67
CA ILE A 20 8.39 9.38 3.42
C ILE A 20 9.40 10.36 4.03
N GLU A 21 9.76 10.13 5.28
CA GLU A 21 10.70 11.01 6.01
C GLU A 21 12.15 10.67 5.73
N GLU A 22 12.44 9.40 5.53
CA GLU A 22 13.77 8.90 5.24
C GLU A 22 13.71 7.91 4.09
N SER A 23 14.48 8.17 3.04
CA SER A 23 14.54 7.27 1.88
C SER A 23 15.18 5.95 2.26
N ILE A 24 14.41 4.88 2.16
CA ILE A 24 14.85 3.51 2.48
C ILE A 24 14.90 2.71 1.19
N LYS A 25 16.07 2.17 0.87
CA LYS A 25 16.24 1.24 -0.25
C LYS A 25 16.08 -0.19 0.25
N LEU A 26 15.13 -0.91 -0.32
CA LEU A 26 14.85 -2.29 0.03
C LEU A 26 15.48 -3.24 -0.98
N LYS A 27 16.42 -4.06 -0.50
CA LYS A 27 17.03 -5.11 -1.31
C LYS A 27 16.15 -6.37 -1.27
N LYS A 28 16.08 -7.08 -2.38
CA LYS A 28 15.34 -8.34 -2.49
C LYS A 28 15.74 -9.34 -1.41
N SER A 29 17.04 -9.47 -1.15
CA SER A 29 17.57 -10.37 -0.10
C SER A 29 17.09 -9.98 1.30
N PHE A 30 17.00 -8.69 1.59
CA PHE A 30 16.49 -8.19 2.87
C PHE A 30 15.00 -8.52 3.02
N ILE A 31 14.20 -8.26 1.99
CA ILE A 31 12.76 -8.55 2.01
C ILE A 31 12.53 -10.05 2.26
N LYS A 32 13.23 -10.89 1.53
CA LYS A 32 13.14 -12.35 1.69
C LYS A 32 13.51 -12.79 3.10
N LYS A 33 14.53 -12.19 3.69
CA LYS A 33 14.98 -12.52 5.04
C LYS A 33 13.95 -12.16 6.10
N ILE A 34 13.38 -10.96 6.02
CA ILE A 34 12.37 -10.54 7.01
C ILE A 34 11.00 -11.19 6.80
N ALA A 35 10.73 -11.70 5.61
CA ALA A 35 9.50 -12.43 5.30
C ALA A 35 9.44 -13.84 5.92
N ASP A 36 10.58 -14.38 6.30
CA ASP A 36 10.65 -15.69 6.95
C ASP A 36 9.85 -15.67 8.26
N ARG A 37 8.87 -16.58 8.36
CA ARG A 37 7.98 -16.61 9.53
C ARG A 37 8.62 -17.20 10.78
N ASN A 38 9.75 -17.88 10.64
CA ASN A 38 10.47 -18.46 11.77
C ASN A 38 11.61 -17.56 12.25
N MET A 39 12.41 -17.06 11.32
CA MET A 39 13.63 -16.30 11.62
C MET A 39 13.49 -14.78 11.44
N GLY A 40 12.45 -14.34 10.77
CA GLY A 40 12.16 -12.94 10.52
C GLY A 40 10.85 -12.50 11.17
N VAL A 41 10.25 -11.45 10.62
CA VAL A 41 8.95 -10.94 11.06
C VAL A 41 7.81 -11.82 10.53
N GLY A 42 7.93 -12.28 9.30
CA GLY A 42 6.89 -13.03 8.62
C GLY A 42 5.78 -12.14 8.09
N PHE A 43 5.41 -12.32 6.83
CA PHE A 43 4.29 -11.60 6.21
C PHE A 43 3.94 -12.23 4.86
N ASP A 44 2.73 -11.97 4.39
CA ASP A 44 2.34 -12.30 3.02
C ASP A 44 2.94 -11.33 2.01
N GLN A 45 2.86 -10.03 2.30
CA GLN A 45 3.45 -8.98 1.47
C GLN A 45 4.00 -7.84 2.31
N LEU A 46 4.96 -7.12 1.73
CA LEU A 46 5.51 -5.88 2.28
C LEU A 46 4.97 -4.70 1.49
N ILE A 47 4.53 -3.67 2.20
CA ILE A 47 4.04 -2.42 1.62
C ILE A 47 5.09 -1.34 1.87
N HIS A 48 5.61 -0.76 0.81
CA HIS A 48 6.58 0.32 0.88
C HIS A 48 5.94 1.63 0.43
N ILE A 49 5.77 2.56 1.35
CA ILE A 49 5.16 3.86 1.10
C ILE A 49 6.25 4.90 0.95
N GLY A 50 6.27 5.58 -0.18
CA GLY A 50 7.25 6.62 -0.48
C GLY A 50 6.63 7.93 -0.91
N LEU A 51 7.50 8.93 -1.10
CA LEU A 51 7.12 10.24 -1.60
C LEU A 51 6.52 10.15 -3.01
N PRO A 52 5.64 11.10 -3.37
CA PRO A 52 5.10 11.16 -4.73
C PRO A 52 6.21 11.41 -5.74
N THR A 53 6.06 10.80 -6.92
CA THR A 53 6.98 10.97 -8.05
C THR A 53 6.54 12.07 -9.00
N LYS A 54 5.27 12.51 -8.90
CA LYS A 54 4.65 13.58 -9.69
C LYS A 54 3.60 14.32 -8.83
N ASP A 55 3.10 15.43 -9.34
CA ASP A 55 2.12 16.27 -8.63
C ASP A 55 0.70 15.68 -8.58
N ASN A 56 0.42 14.66 -9.35
CA ASN A 56 -0.93 14.09 -9.49
C ASN A 56 -1.27 12.99 -8.47
N HIS A 57 -0.41 12.75 -7.50
CA HIS A 57 -0.65 11.78 -6.43
C HIS A 57 0.04 12.22 -5.14
N ASP A 58 -0.41 11.67 -4.03
CA ASP A 58 0.08 12.02 -2.69
C ASP A 58 1.22 11.12 -2.24
N PHE A 59 1.14 9.84 -2.58
CA PHE A 59 2.13 8.84 -2.21
C PHE A 59 2.37 7.86 -3.34
N PHE A 60 3.59 7.37 -3.41
CA PHE A 60 3.95 6.24 -4.27
C PHE A 60 4.02 4.99 -3.40
N VAL A 61 3.35 3.92 -3.80
CA VAL A 61 3.30 2.67 -3.04
C VAL A 61 3.79 1.50 -3.88
N ARG A 62 4.63 0.66 -3.28
CA ARG A 62 5.11 -0.58 -3.88
C ARG A 62 4.75 -1.75 -2.99
N PHE A 63 4.45 -2.88 -3.60
CA PHE A 63 4.14 -4.12 -2.93
C PHE A 63 5.20 -5.16 -3.29
N TYR A 64 5.67 -5.87 -2.29
CA TYR A 64 6.64 -6.95 -2.48
C TYR A 64 6.11 -8.24 -1.91
N ASN A 65 6.31 -9.32 -2.64
CA ASN A 65 6.01 -10.67 -2.17
C ASN A 65 7.08 -11.14 -1.16
N ALA A 66 6.78 -12.23 -0.45
CA ALA A 66 7.71 -12.80 0.53
C ALA A 66 9.04 -13.25 -0.08
N ASP A 67 9.08 -13.57 -1.38
CA ASP A 67 10.29 -13.92 -2.09
C ASP A 67 11.14 -12.71 -2.53
N GLY A 68 10.67 -11.50 -2.23
CA GLY A 68 11.33 -10.24 -2.59
C GLY A 68 10.98 -9.71 -3.98
N SER A 69 10.14 -10.42 -4.74
CA SER A 69 9.66 -9.93 -6.04
C SER A 69 8.63 -8.82 -5.84
N GLU A 70 8.60 -7.86 -6.77
CA GLU A 70 7.61 -6.79 -6.73
C GLU A 70 6.26 -7.30 -7.26
N ALA A 71 5.20 -7.09 -6.49
CA ALA A 71 3.83 -7.39 -6.90
C ALA A 71 3.20 -6.14 -7.54
N GLY A 72 2.21 -6.34 -8.40
CA GLY A 72 1.56 -5.24 -9.11
C GLY A 72 0.73 -4.34 -8.21
N MET A 73 -0.21 -4.93 -7.49
CA MET A 73 -1.11 -4.22 -6.57
C MET A 73 -1.85 -5.23 -5.71
N CYS A 74 -2.14 -4.83 -4.50
CA CYS A 74 -2.94 -5.61 -3.56
C CYS A 74 -4.01 -4.73 -2.92
N LEU A 75 -5.28 -5.03 -3.15
CA LEU A 75 -6.40 -4.25 -2.60
C LEU A 75 -6.40 -4.28 -1.06
N ASN A 76 -6.17 -5.43 -0.46
CA ASN A 76 -6.05 -5.51 0.99
C ASN A 76 -4.91 -4.66 1.52
N GLY A 77 -3.78 -4.66 0.80
CA GLY A 77 -2.62 -3.85 1.13
C GLY A 77 -2.87 -2.36 1.02
N ILE A 78 -3.56 -1.90 -0.03
CA ILE A 78 -3.91 -0.48 -0.21
C ILE A 78 -4.81 0.01 0.93
N ARG A 79 -5.71 -0.81 1.41
CA ARG A 79 -6.56 -0.48 2.55
C ARG A 79 -5.74 -0.30 3.82
N CYS A 80 -4.83 -1.21 4.07
CA CYS A 80 -3.91 -1.10 5.21
C CYS A 80 -3.02 0.12 5.09
N ALA A 81 -2.48 0.42 3.91
CA ALA A 81 -1.67 1.60 3.66
C ALA A 81 -2.44 2.89 3.94
N SER A 82 -3.68 2.99 3.48
CA SER A 82 -4.54 4.15 3.73
C SER A 82 -4.80 4.34 5.22
N SER A 83 -5.19 3.29 5.91
CA SER A 83 -5.44 3.33 7.35
C SER A 83 -4.19 3.70 8.14
N TYR A 84 -3.04 3.17 7.74
CA TYR A 84 -1.74 3.52 8.32
C TYR A 84 -1.45 5.02 8.19
N ILE A 85 -1.62 5.58 7.00
CA ILE A 85 -1.36 7.00 6.72
C ILE A 85 -2.24 7.89 7.57
N TRP A 86 -3.54 7.60 7.67
CA TRP A 86 -4.46 8.36 8.50
C TRP A 86 -4.15 8.20 10.00
N LYS A 87 -3.90 6.99 10.45
CA LYS A 87 -3.54 6.71 11.85
C LYS A 87 -2.27 7.45 12.28
N LYS A 88 -1.28 7.53 11.42
CA LYS A 88 -0.02 8.24 11.69
C LYS A 88 -0.08 9.74 11.40
N SER A 89 -1.24 10.25 10.99
CA SER A 89 -1.43 11.66 10.63
C SER A 89 -0.46 12.14 9.55
N LEU A 90 -0.10 11.26 8.63
CA LEU A 90 0.75 11.60 7.48
C LEU A 90 -0.01 12.34 6.39
N ALA A 91 -1.33 12.23 6.40
CA ALA A 91 -2.24 12.99 5.57
C ALA A 91 -3.55 13.25 6.34
N PRO A 92 -4.31 14.30 5.99
CA PRO A 92 -5.62 14.55 6.57
C PRO A 92 -6.58 13.38 6.32
N MET A 93 -7.59 13.23 7.19
CA MET A 93 -8.64 12.21 7.08
C MET A 93 -9.59 12.52 5.92
N ARG A 94 -9.07 12.48 4.73
CA ARG A 94 -9.77 12.71 3.46
C ARG A 94 -9.14 11.85 2.38
N GLU A 95 -9.56 12.05 1.13
CA GLU A 95 -9.05 11.35 -0.04
C GLU A 95 -7.51 11.30 -0.08
N ILE A 96 -6.99 10.11 -0.35
CA ILE A 96 -5.56 9.88 -0.63
C ILE A 96 -5.44 9.38 -2.07
N ASN A 97 -4.56 9.98 -2.84
CA ASN A 97 -4.22 9.54 -4.18
C ASN A 97 -2.91 8.76 -4.13
N PHE A 98 -2.99 7.46 -4.39
CA PHE A 98 -1.83 6.60 -4.53
C PHE A 98 -1.46 6.40 -5.99
N ARG A 99 -0.18 6.28 -6.24
CA ARG A 99 0.37 5.78 -7.48
C ARG A 99 1.12 4.49 -7.22
N THR A 100 0.82 3.46 -7.99
CA THR A 100 1.66 2.26 -8.07
C THR A 100 2.45 2.29 -9.37
N LYS A 101 3.25 1.26 -9.62
CA LYS A 101 3.98 1.12 -10.89
C LYS A 101 3.06 1.18 -12.12
N HIS A 102 1.81 0.73 -11.98
CA HIS A 102 0.90 0.54 -13.11
C HIS A 102 -0.36 1.40 -13.08
N ILE A 103 -0.88 1.72 -11.91
CA ILE A 103 -2.19 2.37 -11.78
C ILE A 103 -2.20 3.47 -10.73
N ASN A 104 -3.20 4.35 -10.86
CA ASN A 104 -3.57 5.31 -9.82
C ASN A 104 -4.74 4.75 -9.02
N ILE A 105 -4.72 4.98 -7.72
CA ILE A 105 -5.77 4.53 -6.80
C ILE A 105 -6.15 5.71 -5.92
N LYS A 106 -7.44 5.99 -5.83
CA LYS A 106 -7.99 6.96 -4.87
C LYS A 106 -8.62 6.21 -3.72
N CYS A 107 -8.24 6.54 -2.51
CA CYS A 107 -8.79 5.95 -1.30
C CYS A 107 -9.50 7.00 -0.47
N PHE A 108 -10.67 6.64 0.03
CA PHE A 108 -11.51 7.52 0.86
C PHE A 108 -11.78 6.84 2.19
N PRO A 109 -11.70 7.57 3.31
CA PRO A 109 -12.19 7.03 4.57
C PRO A 109 -13.72 6.91 4.50
N LYS A 110 -14.26 5.77 4.92
CA LYS A 110 -15.70 5.53 4.92
C LYS A 110 -16.12 4.94 6.27
N GLY A 111 -16.55 5.82 7.17
CA GLY A 111 -16.89 5.43 8.53
C GLY A 111 -15.70 4.84 9.29
N ASP A 112 -15.98 4.19 10.40
CA ASP A 112 -14.95 3.50 11.17
C ASP A 112 -14.53 2.20 10.48
N LYS A 113 -13.22 2.04 10.28
CA LYS A 113 -12.61 0.80 9.81
C LYS A 113 -12.99 0.39 8.39
N GLN A 114 -13.41 1.32 7.54
CA GLN A 114 -13.66 1.05 6.13
C GLN A 114 -12.91 2.02 5.24
N VAL A 115 -12.43 1.49 4.11
CA VAL A 115 -11.78 2.28 3.06
C VAL A 115 -12.46 1.98 1.74
N SER A 116 -12.88 3.03 1.07
CA SER A 116 -13.40 2.97 -0.28
C SER A 116 -12.28 3.26 -1.27
N ALA A 117 -12.12 2.46 -2.29
CA ALA A 117 -11.06 2.62 -3.28
C ALA A 117 -11.63 2.74 -4.69
N LEU A 118 -11.15 3.74 -5.42
CA LEU A 118 -11.39 3.92 -6.85
C LEU A 118 -10.10 3.55 -7.59
N LEU A 119 -10.21 2.56 -8.45
CA LEU A 119 -9.09 2.05 -9.24
C LEU A 119 -9.20 2.55 -10.67
N SER A 120 -8.14 3.15 -11.19
CA SER A 120 -8.07 3.38 -12.63
C SER A 120 -7.91 2.04 -13.33
N LYS A 121 -8.71 1.79 -14.35
CA LYS A 121 -8.47 0.63 -15.21
C LYS A 121 -7.09 0.77 -15.87
N PRO A 122 -6.38 -0.35 -16.08
CA PRO A 122 -5.19 -0.31 -16.92
C PRO A 122 -5.56 0.36 -18.23
N LYS A 123 -4.79 1.33 -18.67
CA LYS A 123 -5.00 1.94 -19.97
C LYS A 123 -4.87 0.84 -21.03
N ASP A 124 -5.97 0.44 -21.60
CA ASP A 124 -5.94 -0.16 -22.92
C ASP A 124 -5.40 0.93 -23.85
N MET A 125 -4.33 0.65 -24.57
CA MET A 125 -3.69 1.61 -25.48
C MET A 125 -4.63 2.14 -26.57
N ARG A 126 -5.87 1.68 -26.65
CA ARG A 126 -6.90 2.04 -27.62
C ARG A 126 -7.99 2.96 -27.09
N ASN A 127 -8.10 3.19 -25.80
CA ASN A 127 -9.14 4.02 -25.19
C ASN A 127 -8.55 5.05 -24.24
N GLU A 128 -8.73 6.30 -24.56
CA GLU A 128 -8.31 7.44 -23.74
C GLU A 128 -9.20 7.67 -22.51
N SER A 129 -10.32 6.95 -22.38
CA SER A 129 -11.21 7.09 -21.24
C SER A 129 -10.72 6.26 -20.06
N VAL A 130 -10.53 6.92 -18.92
CA VAL A 130 -10.22 6.26 -17.64
C VAL A 130 -11.54 5.83 -17.02
N SER A 131 -11.77 4.53 -16.90
CA SER A 131 -12.88 4.02 -16.11
C SER A 131 -12.38 3.52 -14.77
N TYR A 132 -13.18 3.75 -13.73
CA TYR A 132 -12.84 3.40 -12.36
C TYR A 132 -13.77 2.30 -11.84
N THR A 133 -13.21 1.38 -11.06
CA THR A 133 -13.99 0.40 -10.30
C THR A 133 -13.99 0.85 -8.84
N HIS A 134 -15.17 0.99 -8.27
CA HIS A 134 -15.33 1.39 -6.87
C HIS A 134 -15.48 0.15 -5.98
N LEU A 135 -14.61 0.04 -4.97
CA LEU A 135 -14.63 -1.02 -3.98
C LEU A 135 -14.61 -0.42 -2.58
N THR A 136 -15.52 -0.90 -1.73
CA THR A 136 -15.52 -0.58 -0.30
C THR A 136 -15.33 -1.86 0.47
N LEU A 137 -14.30 -1.91 1.29
CA LEU A 137 -13.91 -3.09 2.05
C LEU A 137 -13.62 -2.72 3.51
N PRO A 138 -13.88 -3.61 4.48
CA PRO A 138 -13.48 -3.37 5.86
C PRO A 138 -11.96 -3.40 6.00
N THR A 139 -11.42 -2.57 6.90
CA THR A 139 -10.01 -2.59 7.26
C THR A 139 -9.82 -3.15 8.66
N ASN A 140 -8.77 -3.91 8.85
CA ASN A 140 -8.33 -4.36 10.16
C ASN A 140 -7.21 -3.46 10.67
N LYS A 141 -6.99 -3.51 11.97
CA LYS A 141 -6.00 -2.68 12.65
C LYS A 141 -4.59 -3.27 12.54
N ALA A 142 -3.62 -2.46 12.93
CA ALA A 142 -2.27 -2.92 13.19
C ALA A 142 -2.26 -4.05 14.25
N VAL A 143 -1.38 -4.97 14.06
CA VAL A 143 -1.18 -6.09 14.99
C VAL A 143 -0.22 -5.71 16.09
#